data_0fe632c9579726d8ec6f7a788c49cbb5
#
_entry.id   0fe632c9579726d8ec6f7a788c49cbb5
#
_cell.length_a   1.000
_cell.length_b   1.000
_cell.length_c   1.000
_cell.angle_alpha   90.00
_cell.angle_beta   90.00
_cell.angle_gamma   90.00
#
_symmetry.space_group_name_H-M   'P 1'
#
loop_
_entity.id
_entity.type
_entity.pdbx_description
1 polymer ?
#
loop_
_entity_poly.entity_id
_entity_poly.type
_entity_poly.pdbx_seq_one_letter_code
_entity_poly.pdbx_strand_id
1 'polypeptide(L)'
;MHRILVLITLSDSGIATIKSNPDLPKKEMEFVNQWKEESILESFFISVSKKDAVLIFQNVDEAQTKELIEILPYYPYMEKIEYHSLNKQF
;
A
#
# COMPACT_ATOMS: atom_id res chain seq x y z
N MET A 1 5.38 -7.77 -18.97
CA MET A 1 4.28 -6.99 -18.46
C MET A 1 4.76 -6.10 -17.31
N HIS A 2 4.20 -4.91 -17.26
CA HIS A 2 4.63 -3.87 -16.34
C HIS A 2 3.96 -4.01 -14.97
N ARG A 3 4.73 -3.84 -13.90
CA ARG A 3 4.23 -3.83 -12.51
C ARG A 3 4.86 -2.66 -11.76
N ILE A 4 4.15 -2.16 -10.75
CA ILE A 4 4.71 -1.17 -9.83
C ILE A 4 4.74 -1.79 -8.44
N LEU A 5 5.94 -1.96 -7.90
CA LEU A 5 6.11 -2.43 -6.53
C LEU A 5 6.18 -1.23 -5.61
N VAL A 6 5.40 -1.25 -4.54
CA VAL A 6 5.42 -0.21 -3.51
C VAL A 6 5.84 -0.83 -2.19
N LEU A 7 6.91 -0.29 -1.60
CA LEU A 7 7.37 -0.69 -0.27
C LEU A 7 7.03 0.44 0.69
N ILE A 8 6.29 0.12 1.75
CA ILE A 8 5.84 1.10 2.73
C ILE A 8 6.34 0.69 4.12
N THR A 9 6.90 1.65 4.86
CA THR A 9 7.25 1.46 6.26
C THR A 9 6.47 2.47 7.09
N LEU A 10 5.74 1.99 8.10
CA LEU A 10 5.00 2.84 9.01
C LEU A 10 5.93 3.36 10.11
N SER A 11 5.68 4.57 10.60
CA SER A 11 6.40 5.09 11.75
C SER A 11 5.92 4.41 13.04
N ASP A 12 6.77 4.37 14.07
CA ASP A 12 6.39 3.78 15.35
C ASP A 12 5.21 4.53 15.98
N SER A 13 5.23 5.85 15.93
CA SER A 13 4.11 6.66 16.44
C SER A 13 2.85 6.44 15.61
N GLY A 14 2.99 6.25 14.30
CA GLY A 14 1.87 5.94 13.41
C GLY A 14 1.22 4.61 13.75
N ILE A 15 2.02 3.59 14.01
CA ILE A 15 1.52 2.27 14.42
C ILE A 15 0.72 2.40 15.72
N ALA A 16 1.23 3.14 16.70
CA ALA A 16 0.54 3.37 17.96
C ALA A 16 -0.83 4.06 17.73
N THR A 17 -0.86 5.07 16.86
CA THR A 17 -2.09 5.78 16.51
C THR A 17 -3.10 4.84 15.85
N ILE A 18 -2.64 4.01 14.91
CA ILE A 18 -3.49 3.03 14.20
C ILE A 18 -4.08 2.04 15.19
N LYS A 19 -3.28 1.53 16.14
CA LYS A 19 -3.75 0.57 17.14
C LYS A 19 -4.81 1.17 18.06
N SER A 20 -4.73 2.47 18.33
CA SER A 20 -5.70 3.16 19.20
C SER A 20 -6.94 3.63 18.45
N ASN A 21 -7.00 3.44 17.14
CA ASN A 21 -8.11 3.93 16.32
C ASN A 21 -8.59 2.80 15.38
N PRO A 22 -9.52 1.94 15.81
CA PRO A 22 -9.92 0.76 15.06
C PRO A 22 -10.61 1.06 13.73
N ASP A 23 -11.09 2.27 13.50
CA ASP A 23 -11.69 2.65 12.22
C ASP A 23 -10.65 2.80 11.11
N LEU A 24 -9.40 3.13 11.45
CA LEU A 24 -8.34 3.31 10.46
C LEU A 24 -8.03 2.04 9.67
N PRO A 25 -7.76 0.89 10.31
CA PRO A 25 -7.53 -0.36 9.56
C PRO A 25 -8.71 -0.74 8.70
N LYS A 26 -9.92 -0.52 9.17
CA LYS A 26 -11.14 -0.85 8.43
C LYS A 26 -11.23 -0.02 7.15
N LYS A 27 -11.03 1.28 7.23
CA LYS A 27 -11.07 2.17 6.07
C LYS A 27 -9.94 1.87 5.10
N GLU A 28 -8.76 1.56 5.62
CA GLU A 28 -7.60 1.18 4.80
C GLU A 28 -7.92 -0.06 3.95
N MET A 29 -8.51 -1.08 4.58
CA MET A 29 -8.84 -2.32 3.88
C MET A 29 -9.96 -2.14 2.86
N GLU A 30 -10.84 -1.17 3.03
CA GLU A 30 -11.86 -0.85 2.03
C GLU A 30 -11.20 -0.42 0.71
N PHE A 31 -10.18 0.44 0.77
CA PHE A 31 -9.42 0.86 -0.42
C PHE A 31 -8.70 -0.34 -1.06
N VAL A 32 -8.00 -1.12 -0.25
CA VAL A 32 -7.22 -2.26 -0.73
C VAL A 32 -8.12 -3.28 -1.42
N ASN A 33 -9.26 -3.60 -0.82
CA ASN A 33 -10.22 -4.54 -1.39
C ASN A 33 -10.82 -4.02 -2.69
N GLN A 34 -11.10 -2.73 -2.78
CA GLN A 34 -11.60 -2.11 -3.99
C GLN A 34 -10.59 -2.24 -5.13
N TRP A 35 -9.32 -1.96 -4.85
CA TRP A 35 -8.26 -2.08 -5.86
C TRP A 35 -8.07 -3.52 -6.33
N LYS A 36 -8.24 -4.48 -5.42
CA LYS A 36 -8.21 -5.90 -5.78
C LYS A 36 -9.35 -6.23 -6.73
N GLU A 37 -10.56 -5.79 -6.43
CA GLU A 37 -11.74 -6.02 -7.27
C GLU A 37 -11.60 -5.35 -8.64
N GLU A 38 -10.98 -4.18 -8.70
CA GLU A 38 -10.72 -3.47 -9.94
C GLU A 38 -9.55 -4.04 -10.74
N SER A 39 -8.88 -5.06 -10.22
CA SER A 39 -7.72 -5.73 -10.83
C SER A 39 -6.51 -4.80 -11.01
N ILE A 40 -6.39 -3.77 -10.19
CA ILE A 40 -5.22 -2.90 -10.20
C ILE A 40 -4.22 -3.27 -9.10
N LEU A 41 -4.64 -4.01 -8.08
CA LEU A 41 -3.74 -4.55 -7.06
C LEU A 41 -3.63 -6.05 -7.23
N GLU A 42 -2.44 -6.51 -7.67
CA GLU A 42 -2.18 -7.93 -7.91
C GLU A 42 -1.82 -8.67 -6.62
N SER A 43 -1.00 -8.07 -5.78
CA SER A 43 -0.49 -8.70 -4.57
C SER A 43 -0.36 -7.70 -3.44
N PHE A 44 -0.58 -8.16 -2.23
CA PHE A 44 -0.49 -7.35 -1.03
C PHE A 44 0.07 -8.20 0.11
N PHE A 45 1.18 -7.76 0.70
CA PHE A 45 1.84 -8.45 1.79
C PHE A 45 2.04 -7.49 2.96
N ILE A 46 1.86 -7.99 4.17
CA ILE A 46 2.19 -7.25 5.39
C ILE A 46 3.31 -8.04 6.06
N SER A 47 4.37 -7.35 6.49
CA SER A 47 5.49 -8.01 7.17
C SER A 47 5.05 -8.64 8.47
N VAL A 48 5.81 -9.63 8.93
CA VAL A 48 5.53 -10.32 10.20
C VAL A 48 5.50 -9.32 11.37
N SER A 49 6.36 -8.30 11.32
CA SER A 49 6.40 -7.23 12.33
C SER A 49 5.21 -6.28 12.24
N LYS A 50 4.45 -6.31 11.14
CA LYS A 50 3.31 -5.42 10.83
C LYS A 50 3.73 -3.96 10.61
N LYS A 51 5.02 -3.69 10.50
CA LYS A 51 5.55 -2.36 10.28
C LYS A 51 5.66 -2.02 8.79
N ASP A 52 5.86 -3.03 7.95
CA ASP A 52 6.08 -2.87 6.51
C ASP A 52 4.98 -3.52 5.70
N ALA A 53 4.73 -2.95 4.53
CA ALA A 53 3.80 -3.52 3.57
C ALA A 53 4.42 -3.51 2.17
N VAL A 54 4.07 -4.52 1.38
CA VAL A 54 4.50 -4.64 -0.02
C VAL A 54 3.24 -4.75 -0.87
N LEU A 55 3.10 -3.87 -1.84
CA LEU A 55 1.98 -3.89 -2.78
C LEU A 55 2.52 -4.01 -4.20
N ILE A 56 1.89 -4.85 -5.01
CA ILE A 56 2.23 -4.98 -6.42
C ILE A 56 1.02 -4.52 -7.23
N PHE A 57 1.18 -3.41 -7.93
CA PHE A 57 0.13 -2.84 -8.80
C PHE A 57 0.33 -3.25 -10.24
N GLN A 58 -0.77 -3.38 -10.97
CA GLN A 58 -0.80 -3.65 -12.39
C GLN A 58 -1.84 -2.75 -13.05
N ASN A 59 -1.73 -2.57 -14.38
CA ASN A 59 -2.67 -1.77 -15.16
C ASN A 59 -2.72 -0.28 -14.78
N VAL A 60 -1.75 0.19 -14.04
CA VAL A 60 -1.58 1.61 -13.68
C VAL A 60 -0.10 1.96 -13.84
N ASP A 61 0.19 3.23 -14.06
CA ASP A 61 1.57 3.72 -14.13
C ASP A 61 2.05 4.19 -12.75
N GLU A 62 3.31 4.60 -12.67
CA GLU A 62 3.90 5.03 -11.40
C GLU A 62 3.21 6.28 -10.84
N ALA A 63 2.86 7.24 -11.70
CA ALA A 63 2.19 8.47 -11.26
C ALA A 63 0.81 8.17 -10.68
N GLN A 64 0.04 7.29 -11.33
CA GLN A 64 -1.27 6.85 -10.84
C GLN A 64 -1.13 6.10 -9.52
N THR A 65 -0.10 5.25 -9.40
CA THR A 65 0.17 4.50 -8.16
C THR A 65 0.44 5.45 -7.00
N LYS A 66 1.23 6.49 -7.22
CA LYS A 66 1.51 7.50 -6.17
C LYS A 66 0.23 8.16 -5.70
N GLU A 67 -0.66 8.54 -6.62
CA GLU A 67 -1.94 9.14 -6.27
C GLU A 67 -2.78 8.19 -5.42
N LEU A 68 -2.82 6.90 -5.76
CA LEU A 68 -3.55 5.89 -5.00
C LEU A 68 -3.02 5.75 -3.58
N ILE A 69 -1.71 5.72 -3.41
CA ILE A 69 -1.08 5.61 -2.09
C ILE A 69 -1.38 6.85 -1.23
N GLU A 70 -1.34 8.04 -1.85
CA GLU A 70 -1.53 9.30 -1.13
C GLU A 70 -2.94 9.50 -0.58
N ILE A 71 -3.95 8.79 -1.10
CA ILE A 71 -5.32 8.87 -0.59
C ILE A 71 -5.62 7.85 0.51
N LEU A 72 -4.67 6.94 0.79
CA LEU A 72 -4.87 5.93 1.83
C LEU A 72 -4.98 6.58 3.22
N PRO A 73 -5.89 6.07 4.08
CA PRO A 73 -5.98 6.54 5.47
C PRO A 73 -4.66 6.44 6.23
N TYR A 74 -3.81 5.46 5.89
CA TYR A 74 -2.52 5.29 6.56
C TYR A 74 -1.42 6.22 6.04
N TYR A 75 -1.67 6.96 4.95
CA TYR A 75 -0.63 7.78 4.34
C TYR A 75 0.10 8.71 5.33
N PRO A 76 -0.59 9.44 6.23
CA PRO A 76 0.09 10.33 7.20
C PRO A 76 1.03 9.60 8.16
N TYR A 77 0.89 8.28 8.27
CA TYR A 77 1.67 7.46 9.21
C TYR A 77 2.79 6.69 8.53
N MET A 78 2.95 6.88 7.22
CA MET A 78 4.01 6.23 6.45
C MET A 78 5.29 7.03 6.57
N GLU A 79 6.33 6.40 7.15
CA GLU A 79 7.64 7.00 7.35
C GLU A 79 8.47 6.95 6.07
N LYS A 80 8.33 5.86 5.31
CA LYS A 80 9.10 5.63 4.09
C LYS A 80 8.22 4.96 3.06
N ILE A 81 8.31 5.44 1.82
CA ILE A 81 7.59 4.85 0.68
C ILE A 81 8.56 4.76 -0.49
N GLU A 82 8.71 3.57 -1.06
CA GLU A 82 9.55 3.36 -2.24
C GLU A 82 8.69 2.81 -3.37
N TYR A 83 8.93 3.32 -4.58
CA TYR A 83 8.23 2.90 -5.80
C TYR A 83 9.24 2.32 -6.76
N HIS A 84 8.97 1.13 -7.30
CA HIS A 84 9.84 0.46 -8.26
C HIS A 84 9.02 -0.03 -9.45
N SER A 85 9.38 0.45 -10.64
CA SER A 85 8.78 -0.05 -11.87
C SER A 85 9.45 -1.36 -12.26
N LEU A 86 8.67 -2.41 -12.47
CA LEU A 86 9.17 -3.75 -12.74
C LEU A 86 8.59 -4.29 -14.03
N ASN A 87 9.39 -5.11 -14.73
CA ASN A 87 8.90 -5.89 -15.85
C ASN A 87 8.74 -7.34 -15.37
N LYS A 88 7.50 -7.82 -15.40
CA LYS A 88 7.22 -9.20 -15.01
C LYS A 88 7.84 -10.16 -16.02
N GLN A 89 8.67 -11.08 -15.53
CA GLN A 89 9.37 -12.06 -16.38
C GLN A 89 8.57 -13.36 -16.54
N PHE A 90 7.79 -13.75 -15.53
CA PHE A 90 6.88 -14.91 -15.62
C PHE A 90 5.66 -14.75 -14.73
#